data_072f2b218bc484a45eb28399c02e62d2
#
_entry.id   072f2b218bc484a45eb28399c02e62d2
#
_cell.length_a   1.000
_cell.length_b   1.000
_cell.length_c   1.000
_cell.angle_alpha   90.00
_cell.angle_beta   90.00
_cell.angle_gamma   90.00
#
_symmetry.space_group_name_H-M   'P 1'
#
loop_
_entity.id
_entity.type
_entity.pdbx_description
1 polymer ?
#
loop_
_entity_poly.entity_id
_entity_poly.type
_entity_poly.pdbx_seq_one_letter_code
_entity_poly.pdbx_strand_id
1 'polypeptide(L)'
;VRRRTLFFLALTTGAVAPAIAVVTACTAPETRTTRPLNTRDDDSGKKKQPKEPEPEIPLEPYPEEDPPLPDGGTPPGFVYAHTAETLYLWEPIGKTLTKVGDFSCLEESDRMLDIAVDRDGVMYGTSDLGFLSINPTTAACSYVKKDASIQYPNSLSFVPMGTVDPTKETLVGYQFDPNAINQATIYVKIDIADGSVTKLGELNDPNAAVKYKSSGDIVALIRNGNKAYLTVKKIVPPEAGVGNDYLAEIDPTTGRIKQVIGDLQKNDLWGFGFWAGTGYGFSGTGEVLEIDMTTAQTKTLTTLMEDGRVVPWYGAGVKTFAPTAPTN
;
A
#
# COMPACT_ATOMS: atom_id res chain seq x y z
N VAL A 1 -39.25 41.12 -19.13
CA VAL A 1 -40.10 40.03 -19.60
C VAL A 1 -39.27 38.78 -19.66
N ARG A 2 -39.41 37.92 -18.65
CA ARG A 2 -38.69 36.59 -18.59
C ARG A 2 -39.72 35.51 -18.85
N ARG A 3 -39.52 34.75 -19.90
CA ARG A 3 -40.24 33.51 -20.18
C ARG A 3 -39.57 32.36 -19.45
N ARG A 4 -40.30 31.67 -18.60
CA ARG A 4 -39.96 30.38 -17.99
C ARG A 4 -40.48 29.29 -18.91
N THR A 5 -39.57 28.40 -19.34
CA THR A 5 -39.93 27.17 -20.08
C THR A 5 -40.00 26.04 -19.05
N LEU A 6 -41.18 25.46 -18.86
CA LEU A 6 -41.40 24.24 -18.13
C LEU A 6 -41.12 23.04 -19.03
N PHE A 7 -40.24 22.13 -18.58
CA PHE A 7 -40.12 20.79 -19.17
C PHE A 7 -40.98 19.80 -18.37
N PHE A 8 -41.90 19.18 -19.07
CA PHE A 8 -42.67 18.04 -18.55
C PHE A 8 -41.86 16.78 -18.78
N LEU A 9 -41.63 16.00 -17.69
CA LEU A 9 -41.03 14.68 -17.71
C LEU A 9 -42.16 13.64 -17.77
N ALA A 10 -42.26 12.88 -18.85
CA ALA A 10 -43.20 11.78 -18.98
C ALA A 10 -42.60 10.53 -18.38
N LEU A 11 -43.24 9.99 -17.35
CA LEU A 11 -42.93 8.66 -16.78
C LEU A 11 -43.61 7.59 -17.66
N THR A 12 -42.81 6.71 -18.28
CA THR A 12 -43.31 5.45 -18.88
C THR A 12 -43.04 4.31 -17.90
N THR A 13 -44.08 3.75 -17.33
CA THR A 13 -44.07 2.53 -16.54
C THR A 13 -44.01 1.31 -17.48
N GLY A 14 -42.85 0.66 -17.57
CA GLY A 14 -42.69 -0.63 -18.22
C GLY A 14 -42.81 -1.76 -17.20
N ALA A 15 -43.86 -2.57 -17.34
CA ALA A 15 -44.04 -3.79 -16.56
C ALA A 15 -43.13 -4.89 -17.11
N VAL A 16 -42.23 -5.44 -16.26
CA VAL A 16 -41.42 -6.61 -16.58
C VAL A 16 -42.02 -7.82 -15.84
N ALA A 17 -42.47 -8.79 -16.61
CA ALA A 17 -42.97 -10.09 -16.10
C ALA A 17 -41.77 -11.00 -15.77
N PRO A 18 -41.81 -11.80 -14.70
CA PRO A 18 -40.75 -12.74 -14.38
C PRO A 18 -40.86 -14.02 -15.23
N ALA A 19 -39.80 -14.38 -15.94
CA ALA A 19 -39.67 -15.68 -16.59
C ALA A 19 -39.20 -16.72 -15.54
N ILE A 20 -40.02 -17.70 -15.31
CA ILE A 20 -39.69 -18.87 -14.47
C ILE A 20 -38.94 -19.87 -15.35
N ALA A 21 -37.65 -20.07 -15.05
CA ALA A 21 -36.86 -21.14 -15.65
C ALA A 21 -36.99 -22.40 -14.82
N VAL A 22 -37.61 -23.44 -15.39
CA VAL A 22 -37.69 -24.79 -14.86
C VAL A 22 -36.38 -25.49 -15.17
N VAL A 23 -35.58 -25.79 -14.13
CA VAL A 23 -34.39 -26.63 -14.27
C VAL A 23 -34.77 -28.08 -14.06
N THR A 24 -34.73 -28.85 -15.10
CA THR A 24 -34.93 -30.33 -15.09
C THR A 24 -33.59 -30.96 -14.73
N ALA A 25 -33.52 -31.59 -13.58
CA ALA A 25 -32.34 -32.36 -13.17
C ALA A 25 -32.37 -33.74 -13.89
N CYS A 26 -31.33 -33.99 -14.71
CA CYS A 26 -31.04 -35.31 -15.23
C CYS A 26 -30.13 -36.05 -14.23
N THR A 27 -30.68 -37.08 -13.60
CA THR A 27 -29.94 -38.09 -12.83
C THR A 27 -29.39 -39.14 -13.77
N ALA A 28 -28.05 -39.31 -13.81
CA ALA A 28 -27.37 -40.42 -14.48
C ALA A 28 -27.09 -41.54 -13.46
N PRO A 29 -27.19 -42.83 -13.86
CA PRO A 29 -26.98 -43.95 -12.94
C PRO A 29 -25.50 -44.26 -12.74
N GLU A 30 -25.13 -44.46 -11.47
CA GLU A 30 -23.82 -44.97 -11.06
C GLU A 30 -23.64 -46.44 -11.51
N THR A 31 -22.65 -46.67 -12.35
CA THR A 31 -22.11 -48.00 -12.61
C THR A 31 -20.88 -48.27 -11.74
N ARG A 32 -21.10 -49.10 -10.73
CA ARG A 32 -20.10 -49.60 -9.81
C ARG A 32 -19.30 -50.72 -10.49
N THR A 33 -18.09 -50.46 -10.95
CA THR A 33 -17.16 -51.47 -11.41
C THR A 33 -16.20 -51.86 -10.29
N THR A 34 -16.42 -53.04 -9.73
CA THR A 34 -15.46 -53.71 -8.81
C THR A 34 -14.29 -54.25 -9.60
N ARG A 35 -13.06 -53.84 -9.23
CA ARG A 35 -11.81 -54.39 -9.73
C ARG A 35 -11.14 -55.18 -8.61
N PRO A 36 -10.63 -56.39 -8.88
CA PRO A 36 -10.11 -57.29 -7.84
C PRO A 36 -8.75 -56.83 -7.30
N LEU A 37 -8.58 -57.07 -6.00
CA LEU A 37 -7.31 -56.97 -5.29
C LEU A 37 -6.29 -57.89 -5.93
N ASN A 38 -5.13 -57.33 -6.34
CA ASN A 38 -3.96 -58.08 -6.62
C ASN A 38 -2.91 -57.74 -5.57
N THR A 39 -2.76 -58.63 -4.61
CA THR A 39 -1.68 -58.62 -3.63
C THR A 39 -0.39 -58.94 -4.33
N ARG A 40 0.59 -58.06 -4.28
CA ARG A 40 2.01 -58.35 -4.39
C ARG A 40 2.74 -57.53 -3.36
N ASP A 41 3.15 -58.21 -2.34
CA ASP A 41 4.19 -57.79 -1.42
C ASP A 41 5.47 -57.54 -2.22
N ASP A 42 6.04 -56.34 -2.07
CA ASP A 42 7.48 -56.15 -2.30
C ASP A 42 7.97 -55.12 -1.28
N ASP A 43 8.49 -55.65 -0.20
CA ASP A 43 9.13 -54.99 0.92
C ASP A 43 10.52 -54.55 0.47
N SER A 44 10.70 -53.30 0.08
CA SER A 44 12.00 -52.67 0.06
C SER A 44 11.96 -51.40 0.91
N GLY A 45 12.10 -51.61 2.20
CA GLY A 45 12.21 -50.58 3.23
C GLY A 45 13.43 -49.69 2.99
N LYS A 46 13.28 -48.66 2.16
CA LYS A 46 14.14 -47.47 2.21
C LYS A 46 13.60 -46.54 3.29
N LYS A 47 14.13 -46.69 4.51
CA LYS A 47 14.02 -45.66 5.55
C LYS A 47 14.49 -44.34 4.94
N LYS A 48 13.55 -43.37 4.74
CA LYS A 48 13.92 -41.98 4.50
C LYS A 48 14.71 -41.53 5.73
N GLN A 49 16.00 -41.28 5.56
CA GLN A 49 16.78 -40.58 6.55
C GLN A 49 16.09 -39.23 6.85
N PRO A 50 15.98 -38.83 8.11
CA PRO A 50 15.55 -37.48 8.45
C PRO A 50 16.48 -36.51 7.70
N LYS A 51 15.90 -35.57 6.95
CA LYS A 51 16.64 -34.48 6.34
C LYS A 51 17.32 -33.72 7.46
N GLU A 52 18.63 -33.69 7.50
CA GLU A 52 19.40 -32.88 8.43
C GLU A 52 18.93 -31.45 8.26
N PRO A 53 18.61 -30.72 9.35
CA PRO A 53 18.19 -29.31 9.25
C PRO A 53 19.29 -28.56 8.52
N GLU A 54 18.95 -27.85 7.45
CA GLU A 54 19.86 -26.91 6.82
C GLU A 54 20.42 -25.97 7.90
N PRO A 55 21.73 -25.70 7.89
CA PRO A 55 22.32 -24.81 8.86
C PRO A 55 21.60 -23.45 8.78
N GLU A 56 21.02 -23.01 9.88
CA GLU A 56 20.48 -21.65 10.00
C GLU A 56 21.65 -20.70 9.76
N ILE A 57 21.64 -20.01 8.62
CA ILE A 57 22.55 -18.90 8.36
C ILE A 57 22.19 -17.82 9.40
N PRO A 58 23.11 -17.45 10.30
CA PRO A 58 22.83 -16.38 11.24
C PRO A 58 22.48 -15.13 10.44
N LEU A 59 21.27 -14.59 10.63
CA LEU A 59 20.91 -13.31 10.10
C LEU A 59 21.88 -12.27 10.66
N GLU A 60 22.71 -11.70 9.81
CA GLU A 60 23.52 -10.56 10.23
C GLU A 60 22.55 -9.47 10.70
N PRO A 61 22.71 -8.98 11.95
CA PRO A 61 21.85 -7.90 12.41
C PRO A 61 22.02 -6.71 11.47
N TYR A 62 20.92 -6.00 11.21
CA TYR A 62 21.02 -4.74 10.50
C TYR A 62 22.06 -3.86 11.19
N PRO A 63 22.95 -3.20 10.43
CA PRO A 63 23.88 -2.27 11.04
C PRO A 63 23.09 -1.25 11.88
N GLU A 64 23.49 -1.03 13.12
CA GLU A 64 22.79 -0.14 14.05
C GLU A 64 22.79 1.31 13.56
N GLU A 65 23.72 1.68 12.68
CA GLU A 65 23.85 3.00 12.11
C GLU A 65 24.20 2.91 10.62
N ASP A 66 23.70 3.88 9.81
CA ASP A 66 24.24 4.10 8.47
C ASP A 66 25.72 4.41 8.62
N PRO A 67 26.59 3.88 7.76
CA PRO A 67 27.97 4.32 7.74
C PRO A 67 27.99 5.86 7.59
N PRO A 68 28.72 6.57 8.46
CA PRO A 68 28.79 8.02 8.32
C PRO A 68 29.29 8.36 6.93
N LEU A 69 28.74 9.43 6.35
CA LEU A 69 29.29 9.95 5.10
C LEU A 69 30.77 10.27 5.28
N PRO A 70 31.60 10.14 4.24
CA PRO A 70 33.03 10.40 4.31
C PRO A 70 33.39 11.79 4.85
N ASP A 71 32.48 12.73 4.77
CA ASP A 71 32.61 14.12 5.27
C ASP A 71 31.97 14.34 6.66
N GLY A 72 31.42 13.28 7.30
CA GLY A 72 30.73 13.38 8.58
C GLY A 72 29.37 14.08 8.50
N GLY A 73 28.87 14.35 7.30
CA GLY A 73 27.57 14.98 7.08
C GLY A 73 26.39 14.04 7.34
N THR A 74 25.23 14.61 7.54
CA THR A 74 23.96 13.86 7.53
C THR A 74 23.72 13.31 6.12
N PRO A 75 23.41 12.02 5.96
CA PRO A 75 23.03 11.51 4.67
C PRO A 75 21.88 12.34 4.09
N PRO A 76 21.98 12.81 2.83
CA PRO A 76 20.88 13.52 2.21
C PRO A 76 19.66 12.60 2.24
N GLY A 77 18.64 13.01 3.00
CA GLY A 77 17.40 12.29 3.11
C GLY A 77 16.42 12.80 2.09
N PHE A 78 15.83 11.86 1.42
CA PHE A 78 14.79 12.18 0.48
C PHE A 78 13.56 11.39 0.79
N VAL A 79 12.41 12.07 0.69
CA VAL A 79 11.12 11.44 0.59
C VAL A 79 10.71 11.56 -0.88
N TYR A 80 10.45 10.43 -1.50
CA TYR A 80 9.83 10.45 -2.82
C TYR A 80 8.34 10.73 -2.65
N ALA A 81 7.80 11.59 -3.51
CA ALA A 81 6.37 11.84 -3.60
C ALA A 81 5.94 11.82 -5.05
N HIS A 82 4.69 11.52 -5.32
CA HIS A 82 4.22 11.49 -6.69
C HIS A 82 2.81 12.02 -6.86
N THR A 83 2.56 12.56 -8.04
CA THR A 83 1.22 12.80 -8.57
C THR A 83 0.75 11.55 -9.32
N ALA A 84 -0.38 11.60 -9.98
CA ALA A 84 -0.85 10.48 -10.82
C ALA A 84 0.17 10.05 -11.89
N GLU A 85 1.02 10.96 -12.35
CA GLU A 85 1.87 10.76 -13.55
C GLU A 85 3.35 11.10 -13.32
N THR A 86 3.69 11.84 -12.26
CA THR A 86 5.02 12.44 -12.09
C THR A 86 5.63 12.09 -10.73
N LEU A 87 6.91 11.74 -10.74
CA LEU A 87 7.74 11.51 -9.55
C LEU A 87 8.48 12.78 -9.15
N TYR A 88 8.48 13.07 -7.86
CA TYR A 88 9.19 14.17 -7.22
C TYR A 88 10.07 13.68 -6.09
N LEU A 89 11.04 14.51 -5.76
CA LEU A 89 11.94 14.35 -4.62
C LEU A 89 11.70 15.50 -3.64
N TRP A 90 11.32 15.18 -2.43
CA TRP A 90 11.27 16.13 -1.32
C TRP A 90 12.55 16.01 -0.48
N GLU A 91 13.29 17.11 -0.37
CA GLU A 91 14.47 17.22 0.47
C GLU A 91 14.07 17.92 1.78
N PRO A 92 14.05 17.20 2.93
CA PRO A 92 13.50 17.71 4.18
C PRO A 92 14.28 18.85 4.82
N ILE A 93 15.61 18.88 4.68
CA ILE A 93 16.47 19.88 5.33
C ILE A 93 16.31 21.24 4.66
N GLY A 94 16.53 21.30 3.36
CA GLY A 94 16.36 22.53 2.56
C GLY A 94 14.90 22.85 2.24
N LYS A 95 13.97 21.93 2.53
CA LYS A 95 12.54 22.06 2.21
C LYS A 95 12.32 22.33 0.73
N THR A 96 13.05 21.60 -0.09
CA THR A 96 12.99 21.76 -1.54
C THR A 96 12.29 20.58 -2.20
N LEU A 97 11.50 20.90 -3.23
CA LEU A 97 10.80 19.94 -4.06
C LEU A 97 11.41 19.96 -5.46
N THR A 98 11.82 18.80 -5.94
CA THR A 98 12.44 18.66 -7.27
C THR A 98 11.67 17.64 -8.09
N LYS A 99 11.24 18.00 -9.29
CA LYS A 99 10.69 17.04 -10.26
C LYS A 99 11.79 16.09 -10.72
N VAL A 100 11.55 14.77 -10.60
CA VAL A 100 12.45 13.72 -11.12
C VAL A 100 12.11 13.43 -12.57
N GLY A 101 10.82 13.21 -12.88
CA GLY A 101 10.36 12.91 -14.22
C GLY A 101 8.95 12.36 -14.23
N ASP A 102 8.40 12.17 -15.43
CA ASP A 102 7.11 11.52 -15.61
C ASP A 102 7.29 10.00 -15.72
N PHE A 103 6.36 9.23 -15.19
CA PHE A 103 6.40 7.77 -15.25
C PHE A 103 6.22 7.31 -16.70
N SER A 104 7.31 6.90 -17.34
CA SER A 104 7.38 6.67 -18.78
C SER A 104 6.58 5.46 -19.29
N CYS A 105 6.13 4.60 -18.39
CA CYS A 105 5.42 3.36 -18.74
C CYS A 105 3.91 3.44 -18.58
N LEU A 106 3.38 4.51 -17.97
CA LEU A 106 1.94 4.67 -17.78
C LEU A 106 1.26 4.95 -19.13
N GLU A 107 0.13 4.30 -19.36
CA GLU A 107 -0.74 4.55 -20.52
C GLU A 107 -1.69 5.71 -20.23
N GLU A 108 -2.33 6.27 -21.25
CA GLU A 108 -3.20 7.45 -21.15
C GLU A 108 -4.31 7.33 -20.08
N SER A 109 -4.76 6.11 -19.80
CA SER A 109 -5.81 5.83 -18.80
C SER A 109 -5.28 5.27 -17.48
N ASP A 110 -3.95 5.15 -17.34
CA ASP A 110 -3.32 4.59 -16.16
C ASP A 110 -2.82 5.68 -15.22
N ARG A 111 -2.86 5.42 -13.94
CA ARG A 111 -2.37 6.34 -12.89
C ARG A 111 -1.55 5.57 -11.89
N MET A 112 -0.45 6.16 -11.44
CA MET A 112 0.26 5.66 -10.28
C MET A 112 -0.64 5.75 -9.05
N LEU A 113 -0.81 4.65 -8.33
CA LEU A 113 -1.58 4.59 -7.09
C LEU A 113 -0.69 4.84 -5.89
N ASP A 114 0.47 4.16 -5.83
CA ASP A 114 1.46 4.38 -4.79
C ASP A 114 2.83 3.80 -5.16
N ILE A 115 3.87 4.20 -4.41
CA ILE A 115 5.26 3.79 -4.57
C ILE A 115 5.88 3.35 -3.24
N ALA A 116 6.82 2.41 -3.30
CA ALA A 116 7.64 2.02 -2.15
C ALA A 116 9.11 1.87 -2.55
N VAL A 117 10.00 2.15 -1.61
CA VAL A 117 11.46 2.08 -1.81
C VAL A 117 12.06 1.15 -0.76
N ASP A 118 12.83 0.15 -1.19
CA ASP A 118 13.52 -0.73 -0.27
C ASP A 118 14.78 -0.06 0.34
N ARG A 119 15.46 -0.79 1.23
CA ARG A 119 16.70 -0.32 1.87
C ARG A 119 17.80 0.05 0.87
N ASP A 120 17.87 -0.66 -0.24
CA ASP A 120 18.92 -0.50 -1.25
C ASP A 120 18.56 0.59 -2.28
N GLY A 121 17.35 1.14 -2.21
CA GLY A 121 16.85 2.20 -3.07
C GLY A 121 16.19 1.70 -4.34
N VAL A 122 15.81 0.42 -4.39
CA VAL A 122 14.99 -0.10 -5.49
C VAL A 122 13.54 0.33 -5.27
N MET A 123 12.94 0.89 -6.31
CA MET A 123 11.58 1.43 -6.25
C MET A 123 10.60 0.56 -7.03
N TYR A 124 9.47 0.30 -6.39
CA TYR A 124 8.32 -0.34 -7.00
C TYR A 124 7.08 0.54 -6.86
N GLY A 125 6.09 0.32 -7.71
CA GLY A 125 4.83 1.02 -7.62
C GLY A 125 3.66 0.17 -8.07
N THR A 126 2.48 0.61 -7.71
CA THR A 126 1.21 0.08 -8.19
C THR A 126 0.49 1.12 -9.02
N SER A 127 -0.24 0.68 -10.04
CA SER A 127 -1.07 1.54 -10.87
C SER A 127 -2.45 0.93 -11.08
N ASP A 128 -3.36 1.67 -11.72
CA ASP A 128 -4.68 1.14 -12.07
C ASP A 128 -4.57 -0.13 -12.96
N LEU A 129 -3.46 -0.30 -13.70
CA LEU A 129 -3.26 -1.40 -14.64
C LEU A 129 -2.28 -2.48 -14.16
N GLY A 130 -1.53 -2.25 -13.08
CA GLY A 130 -0.59 -3.28 -12.67
C GLY A 130 0.43 -2.90 -11.60
N PHE A 131 1.46 -3.74 -11.52
CA PHE A 131 2.60 -3.62 -10.62
C PHE A 131 3.86 -3.31 -11.43
N LEU A 132 4.66 -2.35 -10.96
CA LEU A 132 5.73 -1.72 -11.72
C LEU A 132 7.06 -1.73 -10.96
N SER A 133 8.17 -1.82 -11.71
CA SER A 133 9.51 -1.44 -11.29
C SER A 133 9.83 -0.05 -11.84
N ILE A 134 10.42 0.81 -11.01
CA ILE A 134 10.61 2.24 -11.30
C ILE A 134 12.07 2.61 -11.04
N ASN A 135 12.66 3.36 -11.95
CA ASN A 135 13.97 3.97 -11.74
C ASN A 135 13.79 5.27 -10.92
N PRO A 136 14.30 5.33 -9.67
CA PRO A 136 14.06 6.47 -8.78
C PRO A 136 14.78 7.76 -9.19
N THR A 137 15.72 7.69 -10.15
CA THR A 137 16.47 8.87 -10.61
C THR A 137 15.95 9.47 -11.91
N THR A 138 15.11 8.73 -12.65
CA THR A 138 14.59 9.17 -13.97
C THR A 138 13.08 9.01 -14.11
N ALA A 139 12.40 8.36 -13.15
CA ALA A 139 11.02 7.93 -13.24
C ALA A 139 10.72 6.94 -14.40
N ALA A 140 11.74 6.48 -15.11
CA ALA A 140 11.56 5.43 -16.11
C ALA A 140 11.06 4.15 -15.43
N CYS A 141 10.04 3.54 -16.00
CA CYS A 141 9.38 2.38 -15.39
C CYS A 141 9.03 1.28 -16.39
N SER A 142 8.71 0.10 -15.84
CA SER A 142 8.20 -1.03 -16.61
C SER A 142 7.26 -1.87 -15.76
N TYR A 143 6.26 -2.50 -16.36
CA TYR A 143 5.40 -3.45 -15.66
C TYR A 143 6.17 -4.73 -15.35
N VAL A 144 6.20 -5.11 -14.07
CA VAL A 144 6.51 -6.46 -13.62
C VAL A 144 5.30 -7.37 -13.91
N LYS A 145 4.10 -6.85 -13.61
CA LYS A 145 2.83 -7.50 -13.93
C LYS A 145 1.83 -6.46 -14.42
N LYS A 146 1.32 -6.63 -15.64
CA LYS A 146 0.23 -5.82 -16.18
C LYS A 146 -1.04 -6.67 -16.19
N ASP A 147 -1.94 -6.40 -15.26
CA ASP A 147 -3.19 -7.14 -15.12
C ASP A 147 -4.20 -6.31 -14.33
N ALA A 148 -5.06 -5.58 -15.02
CA ALA A 148 -6.09 -4.73 -14.41
C ALA A 148 -7.17 -5.51 -13.63
N SER A 149 -7.19 -6.85 -13.69
CA SER A 149 -8.10 -7.66 -12.89
C SER A 149 -7.59 -7.88 -11.45
N ILE A 150 -6.31 -7.63 -11.21
CA ILE A 150 -5.72 -7.67 -9.89
C ILE A 150 -5.94 -6.31 -9.22
N GLN A 151 -6.60 -6.30 -8.08
CA GLN A 151 -6.73 -5.10 -7.27
C GLN A 151 -5.46 -4.88 -6.46
N TYR A 152 -4.58 -4.02 -6.94
CA TYR A 152 -3.37 -3.67 -6.23
C TYR A 152 -3.64 -2.69 -5.07
N PRO A 153 -2.81 -2.70 -4.00
CA PRO A 153 -2.88 -1.70 -2.94
C PRO A 153 -2.69 -0.28 -3.46
N ASN A 154 -3.34 0.67 -2.80
CA ASN A 154 -3.13 2.11 -2.95
C ASN A 154 -2.32 2.72 -1.78
N SER A 155 -1.56 1.89 -1.09
CA SER A 155 -0.75 2.23 0.06
C SER A 155 0.37 1.20 0.15
N LEU A 156 1.60 1.60 -0.01
CA LEU A 156 2.75 0.71 -0.12
C LEU A 156 3.85 1.07 0.87
N SER A 157 4.56 0.09 1.37
CA SER A 157 5.87 0.22 2.01
C SER A 157 6.62 -1.09 1.96
N PHE A 158 7.93 -1.04 2.01
CA PHE A 158 8.68 -2.21 2.46
C PHE A 158 8.65 -2.28 3.98
N VAL A 159 8.50 -3.49 4.52
CA VAL A 159 8.72 -3.75 5.95
C VAL A 159 10.05 -4.47 6.12
N PRO A 160 10.76 -4.21 7.24
CA PRO A 160 12.09 -4.77 7.49
C PRO A 160 12.11 -6.29 7.46
N MET A 161 13.24 -6.85 7.06
CA MET A 161 13.56 -8.27 7.20
C MET A 161 13.28 -8.74 8.63
N GLY A 162 12.75 -9.96 8.77
CA GLY A 162 12.33 -10.51 10.06
C GLY A 162 10.92 -10.11 10.50
N THR A 163 10.24 -9.20 9.76
CA THR A 163 8.86 -8.79 10.06
C THR A 163 7.83 -9.76 9.47
N VAL A 164 7.84 -9.93 8.15
CA VAL A 164 6.94 -10.81 7.38
C VAL A 164 7.73 -11.97 6.77
N ASP A 165 8.90 -11.69 6.23
CA ASP A 165 9.84 -12.67 5.71
C ASP A 165 11.10 -12.66 6.58
N PRO A 166 11.62 -13.84 7.02
CA PRO A 166 12.77 -13.90 7.89
C PRO A 166 14.09 -13.50 7.21
N THR A 167 14.15 -13.50 5.88
CA THR A 167 15.41 -13.38 5.11
C THR A 167 15.50 -12.14 4.24
N LYS A 168 14.38 -11.42 4.00
CA LYS A 168 14.34 -10.25 3.14
C LYS A 168 13.28 -9.25 3.57
N GLU A 169 13.39 -8.03 3.12
CA GLU A 169 12.32 -7.04 3.20
C GLU A 169 11.12 -7.51 2.38
N THR A 170 9.93 -7.15 2.83
CA THR A 170 8.69 -7.54 2.16
C THR A 170 7.91 -6.30 1.76
N LEU A 171 7.52 -6.22 0.49
CA LEU A 171 6.61 -5.19 0.01
C LEU A 171 5.19 -5.50 0.50
N VAL A 172 4.60 -4.56 1.23
CA VAL A 172 3.26 -4.68 1.84
C VAL A 172 2.41 -3.47 1.50
N GLY A 173 1.11 -3.60 1.71
CA GLY A 173 0.20 -2.48 1.50
C GLY A 173 -1.23 -2.79 1.93
N TYR A 174 -2.10 -1.79 1.80
CA TYR A 174 -3.53 -1.94 2.05
C TYR A 174 -4.31 -1.84 0.75
N GLN A 175 -5.12 -2.84 0.49
CA GLN A 175 -6.05 -2.86 -0.64
C GLN A 175 -7.50 -2.77 -0.18
N PHE A 176 -8.38 -2.40 -1.10
CA PHE A 176 -9.81 -2.35 -0.84
C PHE A 176 -10.38 -3.73 -0.51
N ASP A 177 -11.30 -3.76 0.44
CA ASP A 177 -12.12 -4.93 0.71
C ASP A 177 -13.15 -5.09 -0.43
N PRO A 178 -13.16 -6.22 -1.16
CA PRO A 178 -14.11 -6.44 -2.24
C PRO A 178 -15.58 -6.50 -1.74
N ASN A 179 -15.78 -6.72 -0.43
CA ASN A 179 -17.11 -6.76 0.18
C ASN A 179 -17.54 -5.42 0.80
N ALA A 180 -16.65 -4.41 0.80
CA ALA A 180 -16.89 -3.13 1.44
C ALA A 180 -16.39 -1.98 0.56
N ILE A 181 -17.30 -1.33 -0.15
CA ILE A 181 -16.98 -0.25 -1.11
C ILE A 181 -16.17 0.86 -0.42
N ASN A 182 -15.06 1.26 -1.06
CA ASN A 182 -14.16 2.34 -0.61
C ASN A 182 -13.51 2.11 0.76
N GLN A 183 -13.39 0.86 1.22
CA GLN A 183 -12.71 0.53 2.47
C GLN A 183 -11.41 -0.24 2.19
N ALA A 184 -10.27 0.45 2.19
CA ALA A 184 -8.96 -0.17 2.11
C ALA A 184 -8.57 -0.69 3.51
N THR A 185 -8.92 -1.94 3.79
CA THR A 185 -8.75 -2.56 5.11
C THR A 185 -7.98 -3.88 5.07
N ILE A 186 -7.75 -4.44 3.88
CA ILE A 186 -7.06 -5.71 3.69
C ILE A 186 -5.55 -5.46 3.60
N TYR A 187 -4.80 -5.99 4.57
CA TYR A 187 -3.34 -5.94 4.56
C TYR A 187 -2.79 -7.10 3.75
N VAL A 188 -1.92 -6.78 2.80
CA VAL A 188 -1.37 -7.74 1.83
C VAL A 188 0.13 -7.60 1.69
N LYS A 189 0.77 -8.65 1.16
CA LYS A 189 2.11 -8.57 0.57
C LYS A 189 2.04 -8.73 -0.93
N ILE A 190 2.99 -8.12 -1.63
CA ILE A 190 3.22 -8.29 -3.07
C ILE A 190 4.55 -9.01 -3.25
N ASP A 191 4.56 -10.08 -4.05
CA ASP A 191 5.82 -10.68 -4.50
C ASP A 191 6.42 -9.81 -5.60
N ILE A 192 7.62 -9.27 -5.35
CA ILE A 192 8.29 -8.37 -6.29
C ILE A 192 8.75 -9.06 -7.58
N ALA A 193 8.81 -10.40 -7.61
CA ALA A 193 9.26 -11.15 -8.78
C ALA A 193 8.16 -11.29 -9.85
N ASP A 194 6.89 -11.40 -9.44
CA ASP A 194 5.78 -11.67 -10.36
C ASP A 194 4.52 -10.83 -10.13
N GLY A 195 4.52 -9.96 -9.11
CA GLY A 195 3.40 -9.10 -8.77
C GLY A 195 2.23 -9.83 -8.11
N SER A 196 2.42 -11.07 -7.64
CA SER A 196 1.34 -11.79 -6.96
C SER A 196 1.03 -11.19 -5.59
N VAL A 197 -0.26 -11.11 -5.26
CA VAL A 197 -0.78 -10.49 -4.03
C VAL A 197 -1.26 -11.57 -3.07
N THR A 198 -0.82 -11.51 -1.80
CA THR A 198 -1.22 -12.46 -0.75
C THR A 198 -1.72 -11.70 0.47
N LYS A 199 -2.91 -12.03 0.96
CA LYS A 199 -3.46 -11.47 2.21
C LYS A 199 -2.62 -11.90 3.41
N LEU A 200 -2.26 -10.93 4.26
CA LEU A 200 -1.57 -11.12 5.55
C LEU A 200 -2.51 -10.91 6.74
N GLY A 201 -3.43 -9.93 6.65
CA GLY A 201 -4.27 -9.58 7.75
C GLY A 201 -5.32 -8.52 7.42
N GLU A 202 -5.81 -7.87 8.46
CA GLU A 202 -6.82 -6.81 8.37
C GLU A 202 -6.48 -5.67 9.32
N LEU A 203 -6.76 -4.45 8.88
CA LEU A 203 -6.47 -3.20 9.60
C LEU A 203 -7.17 -3.13 10.96
N ASN A 204 -8.42 -3.60 11.02
CA ASN A 204 -9.25 -3.44 12.21
C ASN A 204 -9.31 -4.73 13.04
N ASP A 205 -9.28 -4.58 14.37
CA ASP A 205 -9.77 -5.65 15.23
C ASP A 205 -11.26 -5.89 14.95
N PRO A 206 -11.73 -7.14 14.80
CA PRO A 206 -13.14 -7.42 14.55
C PRO A 206 -14.08 -6.85 15.62
N ASN A 207 -13.61 -6.73 16.86
CA ASN A 207 -14.39 -6.23 18.00
C ASN A 207 -14.18 -4.73 18.27
N ALA A 208 -13.36 -4.02 17.48
CA ALA A 208 -13.13 -2.60 17.68
C ALA A 208 -14.44 -1.80 17.52
N ALA A 209 -14.73 -0.93 18.48
CA ALA A 209 -15.92 -0.06 18.46
C ALA A 209 -15.86 0.98 17.34
N VAL A 210 -14.65 1.41 16.98
CA VAL A 210 -14.40 2.34 15.88
C VAL A 210 -13.57 1.60 14.83
N LYS A 211 -14.02 1.64 13.58
CA LYS A 211 -13.34 1.05 12.44
C LYS A 211 -12.70 2.15 11.61
N TYR A 212 -11.57 1.80 10.97
CA TYR A 212 -10.81 2.69 10.11
C TYR A 212 -10.55 2.02 8.76
N LYS A 213 -10.30 2.82 7.75
CA LYS A 213 -9.71 2.42 6.47
C LYS A 213 -8.38 3.12 6.28
N SER A 214 -7.46 2.54 5.51
CA SER A 214 -6.30 3.28 5.01
C SER A 214 -6.80 4.48 4.19
N SER A 215 -6.25 5.64 4.43
CA SER A 215 -6.53 6.87 3.66
C SER A 215 -5.33 7.31 2.82
N GLY A 216 -4.16 6.82 3.17
CA GLY A 216 -2.89 7.09 2.48
C GLY A 216 -1.87 6.01 2.83
N ASP A 217 -0.60 6.39 2.82
CA ASP A 217 0.50 5.44 2.82
C ASP A 217 0.85 4.89 4.18
N ILE A 218 1.52 3.75 4.14
CA ILE A 218 2.21 3.11 5.25
C ILE A 218 3.70 3.48 5.21
N VAL A 219 4.29 3.74 6.37
CA VAL A 219 5.73 3.88 6.56
C VAL A 219 6.22 2.89 7.60
N ALA A 220 7.18 2.06 7.25
CA ALA A 220 7.83 1.12 8.16
C ALA A 220 9.34 1.38 8.21
N LEU A 221 9.90 1.45 9.41
CA LEU A 221 11.28 1.85 9.66
C LEU A 221 12.02 0.78 10.44
N ILE A 222 13.22 0.42 9.99
CA ILE A 222 14.08 -0.60 10.62
C ILE A 222 14.46 -0.21 12.04
N ARG A 223 14.83 1.05 12.26
CA ARG A 223 15.42 1.53 13.54
C ARG A 223 14.41 1.94 14.59
N ASN A 224 13.14 1.81 14.33
CA ASN A 224 12.08 2.23 15.24
C ASN A 224 11.39 1.04 15.94
N GLY A 225 12.15 -0.01 16.24
CA GLY A 225 11.64 -1.24 16.89
C GLY A 225 10.59 -1.94 16.03
N ASN A 226 10.79 -1.96 14.70
CA ASN A 226 9.83 -2.47 13.70
C ASN A 226 8.45 -1.82 13.82
N LYS A 227 8.41 -0.53 14.14
CA LYS A 227 7.17 0.24 14.10
C LYS A 227 6.81 0.60 12.68
N ALA A 228 5.51 0.56 12.40
CA ALA A 228 4.95 1.09 11.18
C ALA A 228 3.83 2.07 11.51
N TYR A 229 3.68 3.07 10.66
CA TYR A 229 2.67 4.11 10.77
C TYR A 229 1.83 4.16 9.50
N LEU A 230 0.58 4.55 9.66
CA LEU A 230 -0.40 4.61 8.58
C LEU A 230 -1.27 5.85 8.76
N THR A 231 -1.60 6.51 7.67
CA THR A 231 -2.70 7.47 7.69
C THR A 231 -4.03 6.74 7.50
N VAL A 232 -4.98 7.00 8.38
CA VAL A 232 -6.27 6.30 8.40
C VAL A 232 -7.44 7.26 8.50
N LYS A 233 -8.59 6.85 7.99
CA LYS A 233 -9.85 7.61 8.07
C LYS A 233 -10.91 6.78 8.77
N LYS A 234 -11.70 7.38 9.67
CA LYS A 234 -12.81 6.70 10.35
C LYS A 234 -13.85 6.23 9.34
N ILE A 235 -14.34 5.01 9.52
CA ILE A 235 -15.51 4.50 8.82
C ILE A 235 -16.75 4.88 9.63
N VAL A 236 -17.53 5.82 9.11
CA VAL A 236 -18.77 6.28 9.74
C VAL A 236 -19.92 5.91 8.80
N PRO A 237 -20.71 4.87 9.11
CA PRO A 237 -21.87 4.52 8.29
C PRO A 237 -22.88 5.66 8.19
N PRO A 238 -23.58 5.86 7.05
CA PRO A 238 -23.48 5.06 5.82
C PRO A 238 -22.29 5.40 4.92
N GLU A 239 -21.53 6.45 5.24
CA GLU A 239 -20.43 6.97 4.45
C GLU A 239 -19.09 6.39 4.95
N ALA A 240 -18.36 5.73 4.07
CA ALA A 240 -17.04 5.23 4.40
C ALA A 240 -15.99 6.34 4.25
N GLY A 241 -15.55 6.91 5.39
CA GLY A 241 -14.38 7.77 5.43
C GLY A 241 -14.63 9.24 5.10
N VAL A 242 -15.57 9.85 5.80
CA VAL A 242 -15.74 11.31 5.84
C VAL A 242 -14.92 11.89 6.99
N GLY A 243 -14.44 13.12 6.83
CA GLY A 243 -13.70 13.86 7.86
C GLY A 243 -12.19 13.78 7.73
N ASN A 244 -11.52 14.14 8.80
CA ASN A 244 -10.06 14.21 8.85
C ASN A 244 -9.41 12.82 8.80
N ASP A 245 -8.17 12.81 8.36
CA ASP A 245 -7.27 11.68 8.50
C ASP A 245 -6.67 11.65 9.92
N TYR A 246 -6.30 10.46 10.36
CA TYR A 246 -5.66 10.20 11.64
C TYR A 246 -4.32 9.53 11.40
N LEU A 247 -3.34 9.79 12.26
CA LEU A 247 -2.10 9.03 12.33
C LEU A 247 -2.32 7.83 13.24
N ALA A 248 -1.99 6.64 12.77
CA ALA A 248 -2.07 5.40 13.53
C ALA A 248 -0.73 4.66 13.52
N GLU A 249 -0.38 4.02 14.64
CA GLU A 249 0.65 2.99 14.69
C GLU A 249 0.00 1.64 14.39
N ILE A 250 0.60 0.86 13.50
CA ILE A 250 0.15 -0.48 13.13
C ILE A 250 1.20 -1.53 13.49
N ASP A 251 0.77 -2.76 13.61
CA ASP A 251 1.65 -3.93 13.66
C ASP A 251 2.06 -4.32 12.23
N PRO A 252 3.33 -4.16 11.84
CA PRO A 252 3.75 -4.42 10.47
C PRO A 252 3.69 -5.90 10.07
N THR A 253 3.57 -6.83 11.03
CA THR A 253 3.41 -8.26 10.74
C THR A 253 1.98 -8.61 10.32
N THR A 254 1.00 -7.99 10.98
CA THR A 254 -0.43 -8.31 10.78
C THR A 254 -1.23 -7.22 10.10
N GLY A 255 -0.67 -6.01 9.98
CA GLY A 255 -1.35 -4.82 9.45
C GLY A 255 -2.41 -4.24 10.38
N ARG A 256 -2.53 -4.72 11.63
CA ARG A 256 -3.57 -4.28 12.55
C ARG A 256 -3.18 -2.98 13.27
N ILE A 257 -4.16 -2.08 13.43
CA ILE A 257 -3.98 -0.89 14.25
C ILE A 257 -3.65 -1.31 15.70
N LYS A 258 -2.53 -0.83 16.21
CA LYS A 258 -2.14 -0.91 17.63
C LYS A 258 -2.73 0.24 18.42
N GLN A 259 -2.58 1.46 17.90
CA GLN A 259 -3.14 2.67 18.50
C GLN A 259 -3.35 3.74 17.43
N VAL A 260 -4.32 4.61 17.68
CA VAL A 260 -4.49 5.86 16.93
C VAL A 260 -3.79 6.95 17.74
N ILE A 261 -2.81 7.62 17.13
CA ILE A 261 -1.98 8.63 17.78
C ILE A 261 -2.76 9.94 17.90
N GLY A 262 -3.40 10.40 16.82
CA GLY A 262 -4.17 11.62 16.84
C GLY A 262 -4.84 11.98 15.52
N ASP A 263 -5.64 13.04 15.57
CA ASP A 263 -6.29 13.66 14.41
C ASP A 263 -5.31 14.61 13.74
N LEU A 264 -5.04 14.40 12.45
CA LEU A 264 -4.13 15.22 11.65
C LEU A 264 -4.73 16.58 11.27
N GLN A 265 -6.04 16.80 11.52
CA GLN A 265 -6.79 17.98 11.14
C GLN A 265 -6.67 18.34 9.65
N LYS A 266 -6.40 17.36 8.85
CA LYS A 266 -6.27 17.37 7.39
C LYS A 266 -7.06 16.21 6.83
N ASN A 267 -7.52 16.34 5.61
CA ASN A 267 -8.15 15.26 4.86
C ASN A 267 -7.36 14.98 3.59
N ASP A 268 -7.60 13.80 3.03
CA ASP A 268 -7.00 13.35 1.77
C ASP A 268 -5.47 13.41 1.79
N LEU A 269 -4.90 12.97 2.93
CA LEU A 269 -3.46 12.79 3.11
C LEU A 269 -3.08 11.45 2.47
N TRP A 270 -2.88 11.46 1.15
CA TRP A 270 -2.66 10.24 0.38
C TRP A 270 -1.22 9.78 0.41
N GLY A 271 -0.24 10.71 0.41
CA GLY A 271 1.16 10.37 0.57
C GLY A 271 1.67 10.55 1.99
N PHE A 272 2.51 9.60 2.46
CA PHE A 272 3.13 9.69 3.76
C PHE A 272 4.56 9.15 3.73
N GLY A 273 5.50 10.00 4.10
CA GLY A 273 6.92 9.69 4.23
C GLY A 273 7.46 10.00 5.61
N PHE A 274 8.73 9.68 5.85
CA PHE A 274 9.38 9.91 7.13
C PHE A 274 10.85 10.25 6.94
N TRP A 275 11.34 11.21 7.74
CA TRP A 275 12.75 11.55 7.80
C TRP A 275 13.11 12.13 9.17
N ALA A 276 14.18 11.59 9.79
CA ALA A 276 14.83 12.14 10.98
C ALA A 276 13.87 12.49 12.16
N GLY A 277 12.90 11.61 12.42
CA GLY A 277 11.93 11.79 13.51
C GLY A 277 10.65 12.51 13.11
N THR A 278 10.58 13.06 11.91
CA THR A 278 9.44 13.84 11.40
C THR A 278 8.71 13.09 10.30
N GLY A 279 7.38 13.07 10.38
CA GLY A 279 6.53 12.64 9.28
C GLY A 279 6.36 13.73 8.22
N TYR A 280 6.24 13.33 6.97
CA TYR A 280 5.92 14.24 5.85
C TYR A 280 4.68 13.74 5.14
N GLY A 281 3.63 14.57 5.13
CA GLY A 281 2.37 14.28 4.48
C GLY A 281 2.24 15.00 3.14
N PHE A 282 1.61 14.33 2.17
CA PHE A 282 1.35 14.84 0.83
C PHE A 282 -0.15 14.69 0.54
N SER A 283 -0.86 15.82 0.43
CA SER A 283 -2.32 15.81 0.37
C SER A 283 -2.88 15.89 -1.04
N GLY A 284 -4.10 15.40 -1.23
CA GLY A 284 -4.87 15.60 -2.46
C GLY A 284 -5.17 17.08 -2.78
N THR A 285 -4.93 18.00 -1.83
CA THR A 285 -4.98 19.46 -2.03
C THR A 285 -3.61 20.05 -2.36
N GLY A 286 -2.62 19.23 -2.72
CA GLY A 286 -1.29 19.63 -3.17
C GLY A 286 -0.33 20.08 -2.05
N GLU A 287 -0.75 20.05 -0.79
CA GLU A 287 0.08 20.47 0.32
C GLU A 287 1.17 19.44 0.65
N VAL A 288 2.35 19.93 1.02
CA VAL A 288 3.40 19.18 1.72
C VAL A 288 3.36 19.60 3.18
N LEU A 289 3.22 18.63 4.07
CA LEU A 289 3.02 18.82 5.49
C LEU A 289 4.16 18.23 6.31
N GLU A 290 4.54 18.90 7.38
CA GLU A 290 5.33 18.34 8.48
C GLU A 290 4.35 17.76 9.51
N ILE A 291 4.63 16.57 10.03
CA ILE A 291 3.78 15.84 10.97
C ILE A 291 4.60 15.45 12.20
N ASP A 292 4.16 15.86 13.37
CA ASP A 292 4.69 15.38 14.65
C ASP A 292 4.19 13.95 14.90
N MET A 293 5.13 13.01 14.95
CA MET A 293 4.82 11.57 15.07
C MET A 293 4.28 11.16 16.43
N THR A 294 4.34 12.04 17.44
CA THR A 294 3.86 11.77 18.81
C THR A 294 2.50 12.40 19.08
N THR A 295 2.18 13.51 18.45
CA THR A 295 0.96 14.29 18.70
C THR A 295 0.01 14.35 17.50
N ALA A 296 0.47 13.92 16.32
CA ALA A 296 -0.21 14.08 15.03
C ALA A 296 -0.49 15.55 14.65
N GLN A 297 0.20 16.51 15.26
CA GLN A 297 0.10 17.91 14.84
C GLN A 297 0.74 18.09 13.46
N THR A 298 0.08 18.90 12.62
CA THR A 298 0.54 19.15 11.26
C THR A 298 0.88 20.62 11.04
N LYS A 299 1.85 20.84 10.12
CA LYS A 299 2.21 22.17 9.65
C LYS A 299 2.42 22.14 8.14
N THR A 300 1.69 22.96 7.40
CA THR A 300 1.90 23.11 5.96
C THR A 300 3.24 23.78 5.68
N LEU A 301 4.05 23.17 4.84
CA LEU A 301 5.37 23.67 4.41
C LEU A 301 5.30 24.38 3.07
N THR A 302 4.65 23.77 2.09
CA THR A 302 4.47 24.30 0.74
C THR A 302 3.26 23.64 0.06
N THR A 303 2.93 24.10 -1.14
CA THR A 303 1.88 23.52 -1.99
C THR A 303 2.43 23.36 -3.40
N LEU A 304 2.21 22.19 -4.02
CA LEU A 304 2.60 21.94 -5.40
C LEU A 304 1.69 22.74 -6.35
N MET A 305 2.31 23.56 -7.16
CA MET A 305 1.63 24.39 -8.15
C MET A 305 2.30 24.18 -9.51
N GLU A 306 1.51 23.88 -10.54
CA GLU A 306 1.94 23.86 -11.94
C GLU A 306 1.03 24.76 -12.76
N ASP A 307 1.60 25.64 -13.54
CA ASP A 307 0.87 26.63 -14.37
C ASP A 307 -0.22 27.42 -13.60
N GLY A 308 0.08 27.73 -12.33
CA GLY A 308 -0.84 28.47 -11.46
C GLY A 308 -2.02 27.64 -10.92
N ARG A 309 -1.99 26.32 -11.08
CA ARG A 309 -2.99 25.40 -10.55
C ARG A 309 -2.39 24.49 -9.49
N VAL A 310 -3.18 24.17 -8.48
CA VAL A 310 -2.81 23.17 -7.49
C VAL A 310 -2.82 21.79 -8.15
N VAL A 311 -1.74 21.02 -7.93
CA VAL A 311 -1.62 19.64 -8.40
C VAL A 311 -1.74 18.70 -7.21
N PRO A 312 -2.67 17.73 -7.22
CA PRO A 312 -2.86 16.80 -6.12
C PRO A 312 -1.70 15.80 -6.04
N TRP A 313 -1.26 15.51 -4.83
CA TRP A 313 -0.41 14.36 -4.54
C TRP A 313 -1.24 13.08 -4.53
N TYR A 314 -0.62 11.95 -4.85
CA TYR A 314 -1.26 10.64 -4.87
C TYR A 314 -0.62 9.65 -3.89
N GLY A 315 0.67 9.76 -3.61
CA GLY A 315 1.38 8.90 -2.70
C GLY A 315 2.81 9.36 -2.44
N ALA A 316 3.50 8.64 -1.58
CA ALA A 316 4.90 8.89 -1.24
C ALA A 316 5.61 7.57 -0.88
N GLY A 317 6.95 7.59 -0.92
CA GLY A 317 7.77 6.45 -0.53
C GLY A 317 9.07 6.90 0.11
N VAL A 318 9.55 6.13 1.07
CA VAL A 318 10.82 6.36 1.75
C VAL A 318 11.54 5.04 1.95
N LYS A 319 12.88 5.09 1.94
CA LYS A 319 13.68 3.91 2.26
C LYS A 319 13.39 3.42 3.68
N THR A 320 13.31 2.11 3.87
CA THR A 320 13.15 1.49 5.20
C THR A 320 14.27 1.86 6.17
N PHE A 321 15.40 2.29 5.64
CA PHE A 321 16.60 2.72 6.38
C PHE A 321 16.66 4.24 6.64
N ALA A 322 15.54 4.95 6.51
CA ALA A 322 15.49 6.38 6.81
C ALA A 322 15.91 6.65 8.28
N PRO A 323 16.70 7.71 8.55
CA PRO A 323 17.07 8.07 9.91
C PRO A 323 15.85 8.31 10.78
N THR A 324 15.90 7.86 12.04
CA THR A 324 14.79 8.02 13.00
C THR A 324 14.95 9.22 13.91
N ALA A 325 16.13 9.84 13.92
CA ALA A 325 16.42 11.06 14.68
C ALA A 325 17.27 12.01 13.84
N PRO A 326 17.22 13.34 14.10
CA PRO A 326 18.15 14.28 13.52
C PRO A 326 19.58 13.84 13.84
N THR A 327 20.43 13.74 12.83
CA THR A 327 21.86 13.57 13.01
C THR A 327 22.46 14.97 13.16
N ASN A 328 23.05 15.24 14.32
CA ASN A 328 23.73 16.51 14.61
C ASN A 328 25.02 16.65 13.83
#